data_5720199831aee996761914003f9812da
#
_entry.id   5720199831aee996761914003f9812da
#
_cell.length_a   1.000
_cell.length_b   1.000
_cell.length_c   1.000
_cell.angle_alpha   90.00
_cell.angle_beta   90.00
_cell.angle_gamma   90.00
#
_symmetry.space_group_name_H-M   'P 1'
#
loop_
_entity.id
_entity.type
_entity.pdbx_description
1 polymer ?
#
loop_
_entity_poly.entity_id
_entity_poly.type
_entity_poly.pdbx_seq_one_letter_code
_entity_poly.pdbx_strand_id
1 'polypeptide(L)' 'EAVRFLVATCNIPAQRSYAKLNYEVCGECEEWEGHWLCYEKRLTD' A
#
# COMPACT_ATOMS: atom_id res chain seq x y z
N GLU A 1 3.37 16.29 -2.57
CA GLU A 1 2.44 15.68 -1.61
C GLU A 1 2.12 14.24 -2.00
N ALA A 2 1.98 13.37 -1.04
CA ALA A 2 1.72 11.96 -1.30
C ALA A 2 0.76 11.38 -0.27
N VAL A 3 0.02 10.37 -0.70
CA VAL A 3 -0.86 9.62 0.18
C VAL A 3 -0.18 8.29 0.50
N ARG A 4 -0.16 7.91 1.77
CA ARG A 4 0.41 6.64 2.22
C ARG A 4 -0.57 5.94 3.14
N PHE A 5 -0.58 4.61 3.04
CA PHE A 5 -1.42 3.80 3.93
C PHE A 5 -0.90 2.38 3.95
N LEU A 6 -1.41 1.60 4.91
CA LEU A 6 -1.01 0.21 5.07
C LEU A 6 -2.09 -0.71 4.55
N VAL A 7 -1.67 -1.79 3.91
CA VAL A 7 -2.57 -2.81 3.39
C VAL A 7 -2.04 -4.17 3.83
N ALA A 8 -2.92 -5.01 4.35
CA ALA A 8 -2.53 -6.35 4.77
C ALA A 8 -2.01 -7.15 3.58
N THR A 9 -0.91 -7.88 3.77
CA THR A 9 -0.32 -8.66 2.68
C THR A 9 -1.24 -9.75 2.18
N CYS A 10 -2.17 -10.20 3.00
CA CYS A 10 -3.12 -11.24 2.60
C CYS A 10 -4.33 -10.67 1.85
N ASN A 11 -4.45 -9.37 1.77
CA ASN A 11 -5.58 -8.73 1.08
C ASN A 11 -5.26 -8.52 -0.39
N ILE A 12 -5.27 -9.61 -1.15
CA ILE A 12 -4.90 -9.58 -2.55
C ILE A 12 -5.81 -8.70 -3.40
N PRO A 13 -7.15 -8.76 -3.24
CA PRO A 13 -8.02 -7.89 -4.04
C PRO A 13 -7.70 -6.40 -3.87
N ALA A 14 -7.39 -5.96 -2.65
CA ALA A 14 -7.05 -4.56 -2.41
C ALA A 14 -5.74 -4.21 -3.10
N GLN A 15 -4.74 -5.10 -3.02
CA GLN A 15 -3.46 -4.86 -3.68
C GLN A 15 -3.63 -4.70 -5.19
N ARG A 16 -4.48 -5.52 -5.79
CA ARG A 16 -4.74 -5.40 -7.23
C ARG A 16 -5.41 -4.08 -7.58
N SER A 17 -6.37 -3.66 -6.76
CA SER A 17 -7.06 -2.39 -6.99
C SER A 17 -6.09 -1.21 -6.91
N TYR A 18 -5.21 -1.21 -5.91
CA TYR A 18 -4.26 -0.11 -5.74
C TYR A 18 -3.23 -0.09 -6.86
N ALA A 19 -2.81 -1.26 -7.34
CA ALA A 19 -1.89 -1.31 -8.48
C ALA A 19 -2.52 -0.67 -9.71
N LYS A 20 -3.80 -0.91 -9.94
CA LYS A 20 -4.51 -0.30 -11.07
C LYS A 20 -4.62 1.21 -10.93
N LEU A 21 -4.61 1.71 -9.71
CA LEU A 21 -4.70 3.15 -9.45
C LEU A 21 -3.32 3.82 -9.38
N ASN A 22 -2.28 3.10 -9.79
CA ASN A 22 -0.91 3.61 -9.83
C ASN A 22 -0.30 3.85 -8.45
N TYR A 23 -0.74 3.11 -7.46
CA TYR A 23 -0.08 3.12 -6.17
C TYR A 23 1.14 2.21 -6.22
N GLU A 24 2.17 2.56 -5.47
CA GLU A 24 3.40 1.78 -5.42
C GLU A 24 3.67 1.32 -4.00
N VAL A 25 4.30 0.15 -3.87
CA VAL A 25 4.74 -0.33 -2.58
C VAL A 25 6.03 0.39 -2.21
N CYS A 26 6.01 1.14 -1.12
CA CYS A 26 7.18 1.89 -0.69
C CYS A 26 7.88 1.25 0.52
N GLY A 27 7.30 0.19 1.07
CA GLY A 27 7.91 -0.49 2.20
C GLY A 27 6.96 -1.53 2.79
N GLU A 28 7.38 -2.14 3.87
CA GLU A 28 6.54 -3.10 4.59
C GLU A 28 6.85 -3.03 6.07
N CYS A 29 5.90 -3.47 6.89
CA CYS A 29 6.10 -3.51 8.32
C CYS A 29 5.36 -4.69 8.92
N GLU A 30 5.79 -5.08 10.12
CA GLU A 30 5.14 -6.13 10.88
C GLU A 30 4.70 -5.54 12.21
N GLU A 31 3.41 -5.33 12.37
CA GLU A 31 2.83 -4.78 13.58
C GLU A 31 1.43 -5.33 13.77
N TRP A 32 0.90 -5.20 14.97
CA TRP A 32 -0.47 -5.62 15.27
C TRP A 32 -0.75 -7.04 14.83
N GLU A 33 0.22 -7.93 15.07
CA GLU A 33 0.12 -9.35 14.75
C GLU A 33 -0.15 -9.61 13.27
N GLY A 34 0.33 -8.72 12.39
CA GLY A 34 0.15 -8.87 10.98
C GLY A 34 1.32 -8.33 10.19
N HIS A 35 1.31 -8.62 8.92
CA HIS A 35 2.32 -8.11 7.99
C HIS A 35 1.60 -7.17 7.03
N TRP A 36 2.15 -5.98 6.83
CA TRP A 36 1.50 -4.93 6.08
C TRP A 36 2.42 -4.38 5.01
N LEU A 37 1.85 -4.04 3.87
CA LEU A 37 2.57 -3.33 2.82
C LEU A 37 2.21 -1.85 2.91
N CYS A 38 3.22 -1.00 2.77
CA CYS A 38 3.00 0.43 2.73
C CYS A 38 2.85 0.85 1.28
N TYR A 39 1.69 1.42 0.95
CA TYR A 39 1.42 1.91 -0.39
C TYR A 39 1.52 3.42 -0.42
N GLU A 40 2.00 3.95 -1.53
CA GLU A 40 2.17 5.38 -1.70
C GLU A 40 1.75 5.79 -3.09
N LYS A 41 1.13 6.94 -3.19
CA LYS A 41 0.82 7.54 -4.47
C LYS A 41 1.13 9.03 -4.41
N ARG A 42 1.88 9.51 -5.37
CA ARG A 42 2.16 10.94 -5.47
C ARG A 42 0.98 11.64 -6.11
N LEU A 43 0.58 12.74 -5.52
CA LEU A 43 -0.54 13.54 -5.99
C LEU A 43 -0.12 14.68 -6.91
N THR A 44 1.18 14.93 -6.98
CA THR A 44 1.72 16.00 -7.83
C THR A 44 2.68 15.40 -8.85
N ASP A 45 2.71 16.00 -10.02
CA ASP A 45 3.61 15.57 -11.07
C ASP A 45 5.05 15.99 -10.81
#